data_9ca5c14cf05a4c235f47750b63f475ee
#
_entry.id   9ca5c14cf05a4c235f47750b63f475ee
#
_cell.length_a   1.000
_cell.length_b   1.000
_cell.length_c   1.000
_cell.angle_alpha   90.00
_cell.angle_beta   90.00
_cell.angle_gamma   90.00
#
_symmetry.space_group_name_H-M   'P 1'
#
loop_
_entity.id
_entity.type
_entity.pdbx_description
1 polymer ?
#
loop_
_entity_poly.entity_id
_entity_poly.type
_entity_poly.pdbx_seq_one_letter_code
_entity_poly.pdbx_strand_id
1 'polypeptide(L)'
;MEYISKDIEKKWQNFWTENQSFEPSSSKTKEKKYILSMFPYPSGRIHMGHVRNYCIGDAFARHFRKSDFNVLHPIGWDSFGMPAENAAIKHKLHPKKWTYENIDYMR
;
A
#
# COMPACT_ATOMS: atom_id res chain seq x y z
N MET A 1 11.98 4.50 -29.39
CA MET A 1 10.75 4.12 -28.64
C MET A 1 10.64 5.12 -27.51
N GLU A 2 9.55 5.85 -27.47
CA GLU A 2 9.34 6.88 -26.43
C GLU A 2 9.03 6.22 -25.07
N TYR A 3 9.61 6.73 -23.99
CA TYR A 3 9.34 6.23 -22.63
C TYR A 3 8.03 6.84 -22.12
N ILE A 4 6.97 6.04 -22.06
CA ILE A 4 5.67 6.44 -21.51
C ILE A 4 5.50 5.77 -20.13
N SER A 5 5.74 6.54 -19.08
CA SER A 5 5.74 6.02 -17.69
C SER A 5 4.44 5.30 -17.32
N LYS A 6 3.29 5.86 -17.65
CA LYS A 6 1.97 5.29 -17.34
C LYS A 6 1.76 3.88 -17.92
N ASP A 7 2.22 3.64 -19.15
CA ASP A 7 2.08 2.34 -19.80
C ASP A 7 2.99 1.30 -19.15
N ILE A 8 4.20 1.72 -18.81
CA ILE A 8 5.18 0.86 -18.14
C ILE A 8 4.73 0.52 -16.72
N GLU A 9 4.26 1.51 -15.96
CA GLU A 9 3.73 1.31 -14.62
C GLU A 9 2.55 0.33 -14.62
N LYS A 10 1.58 0.53 -15.51
CA LYS A 10 0.42 -0.35 -15.63
C LYS A 10 0.81 -1.78 -16.03
N LYS A 11 1.76 -1.92 -16.98
CA LYS A 11 2.29 -3.23 -17.38
C LYS A 11 2.88 -3.98 -16.17
N TRP A 12 3.72 -3.33 -15.39
CA TRP A 12 4.38 -3.96 -14.25
C TRP A 12 3.43 -4.23 -13.09
N GLN A 13 2.48 -3.35 -12.81
CA GLN A 13 1.45 -3.58 -11.80
C GLN A 13 0.61 -4.83 -12.13
N ASN A 14 0.19 -4.98 -13.39
CA ASN A 14 -0.53 -6.17 -13.84
C ASN A 14 0.34 -7.42 -13.68
N PHE A 15 1.58 -7.38 -14.14
CA PHE A 15 2.53 -8.50 -14.01
C PHE A 15 2.72 -8.93 -12.56
N TRP A 16 2.91 -7.99 -11.66
CA TRP A 16 3.09 -8.28 -10.23
C TRP A 16 1.85 -8.89 -9.59
N THR A 17 0.68 -8.44 -9.99
CA THR A 17 -0.60 -8.97 -9.50
C THR A 17 -0.82 -10.40 -10.00
N GLU A 18 -0.65 -10.63 -11.30
CA GLU A 18 -0.84 -11.95 -11.93
C GLU A 18 0.14 -12.99 -11.40
N ASN A 19 1.39 -12.60 -11.15
CA ASN A 19 2.43 -13.49 -10.67
C ASN A 19 2.61 -13.52 -9.15
N GLN A 20 1.77 -12.79 -8.40
CA GLN A 20 1.88 -12.68 -6.93
C GLN A 20 3.31 -12.36 -6.47
N SER A 21 3.99 -11.46 -7.22
CA SER A 21 5.44 -11.24 -7.15
C SER A 21 5.95 -10.78 -5.77
N PHE A 22 5.07 -10.27 -4.94
CA PHE A 22 5.41 -9.73 -3.62
C PHE A 22 4.83 -10.54 -2.45
N GLU A 23 4.17 -11.65 -2.74
CA GLU A 23 3.69 -12.52 -1.67
C GLU A 23 4.84 -13.27 -0.98
N PRO A 24 4.74 -13.45 0.35
CA PRO A 24 5.73 -14.24 1.06
C PRO A 24 5.66 -15.71 0.62
N SER A 25 6.83 -16.31 0.43
CA SER A 25 6.90 -17.70 0.01
C SER A 25 6.58 -18.65 1.19
N SER A 26 6.07 -19.84 0.88
CA SER A 26 5.87 -20.91 1.85
C SER A 26 7.18 -21.59 2.31
N SER A 27 8.33 -21.14 1.80
CA SER A 27 9.64 -21.71 2.12
C SER A 27 9.94 -21.62 3.63
N LYS A 28 10.36 -22.74 4.20
CA LYS A 28 10.81 -22.83 5.60
C LYS A 28 12.31 -22.58 5.75
N THR A 29 13.06 -22.57 4.66
CA THR A 29 14.53 -22.49 4.65
C THR A 29 15.06 -21.06 4.53
N LYS A 30 14.29 -20.14 3.95
CA LYS A 30 14.70 -18.75 3.81
C LYS A 30 14.53 -17.98 5.13
N GLU A 31 15.51 -17.15 5.45
CA GLU A 31 15.39 -16.21 6.56
C GLU A 31 14.22 -15.25 6.33
N LYS A 32 13.42 -15.02 7.37
CA LYS A 32 12.21 -14.20 7.29
C LYS A 32 12.51 -12.76 7.69
N LYS A 33 11.94 -11.82 6.94
CA LYS A 33 11.93 -10.39 7.30
C LYS A 33 10.48 -9.88 7.32
N TYR A 34 10.16 -9.18 8.39
CA TYR A 34 8.89 -8.49 8.54
C TYR A 34 9.14 -7.00 8.46
N ILE A 35 8.52 -6.34 7.46
CA ILE A 35 8.67 -4.89 7.24
C ILE A 35 7.28 -4.29 7.36
N LEU A 36 7.12 -3.38 8.29
CA LEU A 36 5.85 -2.72 8.56
C LEU A 36 5.98 -1.21 8.36
N SER A 37 5.14 -0.67 7.51
CA SER A 37 4.88 0.77 7.43
C SER A 37 3.54 1.08 8.11
N MET A 38 3.41 2.26 8.71
CA MET A 38 2.16 2.68 9.34
C MET A 38 1.05 2.74 8.28
N PHE A 39 -0.09 2.11 8.57
CA PHE A 39 -1.24 2.11 7.67
C PHE A 39 -1.87 3.51 7.57
N PRO A 40 -2.31 3.94 6.38
CA PRO A 40 -2.94 5.23 6.22
C PRO A 40 -4.37 5.24 6.76
N TYR A 41 -4.77 6.40 7.29
CA TYR A 41 -6.18 6.71 7.54
C TYR A 41 -6.86 7.14 6.22
N PRO A 42 -7.96 6.51 5.81
CA PRO A 42 -8.72 6.92 4.64
C PRO A 42 -9.66 8.10 4.95
N SER A 43 -9.13 9.15 5.57
CA SER A 43 -9.87 10.36 5.96
C SER A 43 -9.59 11.57 5.08
N GLY A 44 -8.80 11.41 4.02
CA GLY A 44 -8.43 12.47 3.09
C GLY A 44 -7.52 11.96 1.97
N ARG A 45 -6.91 12.89 1.25
CA ARG A 45 -6.03 12.57 0.12
C ARG A 45 -4.62 12.20 0.57
N ILE A 46 -3.95 11.37 -0.22
CA ILE A 46 -2.53 11.08 -0.07
C ILE A 46 -1.71 12.37 -0.27
N HIS A 47 -0.68 12.53 0.54
CA HIS A 47 0.26 13.64 0.48
C HIS A 47 1.71 13.14 0.59
N MET A 48 2.68 14.03 0.43
CA MET A 48 4.10 13.69 0.43
C MET A 48 4.60 12.92 1.67
N GLY A 49 3.94 13.10 2.82
CA GLY A 49 4.25 12.31 4.02
C GLY A 49 3.94 10.82 3.83
N HIS A 50 2.85 10.48 3.16
CA HIS A 50 2.51 9.11 2.80
C HIS A 50 3.52 8.53 1.79
N VAL A 51 3.86 9.30 0.75
CA VAL A 51 4.86 8.90 -0.25
C VAL A 51 6.18 8.55 0.44
N ARG A 52 6.69 9.44 1.30
CA ARG A 52 7.91 9.19 2.06
C ARG A 52 7.85 7.90 2.87
N ASN A 53 6.77 7.71 3.64
CA ASN A 53 6.61 6.55 4.51
C ASN A 53 6.60 5.23 3.71
N TYR A 54 5.81 5.18 2.64
CA TYR A 54 5.63 3.94 1.87
C TYR A 54 6.78 3.64 0.93
N CYS A 55 7.39 4.65 0.30
CA CYS A 55 8.55 4.44 -0.56
C CYS A 55 9.76 3.92 0.22
N ILE A 56 9.98 4.37 1.45
CA ILE A 56 11.07 3.86 2.29
C ILE A 56 10.81 2.39 2.63
N GLY A 57 9.62 2.04 3.10
CA GLY A 57 9.25 0.65 3.43
C GLY A 57 9.34 -0.27 2.21
N ASP A 58 8.86 0.17 1.05
CA ASP A 58 8.92 -0.60 -0.19
C ASP A 58 10.37 -0.81 -0.67
N ALA A 59 11.22 0.21 -0.56
CA ALA A 59 12.63 0.10 -0.92
C ALA A 59 13.34 -0.98 -0.07
N PHE A 60 13.11 -1.00 1.25
CA PHE A 60 13.63 -2.04 2.13
C PHE A 60 13.08 -3.42 1.78
N ALA A 61 11.78 -3.53 1.56
CA ALA A 61 11.15 -4.80 1.20
C ALA A 61 11.72 -5.37 -0.10
N ARG A 62 11.89 -4.54 -1.12
CA ARG A 62 12.51 -4.94 -2.41
C ARG A 62 13.97 -5.33 -2.24
N HIS A 63 14.73 -4.58 -1.45
CA HIS A 63 16.13 -4.91 -1.16
C HIS A 63 16.26 -6.31 -0.54
N PHE A 64 15.52 -6.59 0.52
CA PHE A 64 15.57 -7.89 1.18
C PHE A 64 15.07 -9.04 0.29
N ARG A 65 14.06 -8.82 -0.55
CA ARG A 65 13.63 -9.83 -1.54
C ARG A 65 14.76 -10.15 -2.54
N LYS A 66 15.47 -9.13 -3.02
CA LYS A 66 16.64 -9.34 -3.90
C LYS A 66 17.79 -10.06 -3.21
N SER A 67 17.91 -9.94 -1.90
CA SER A 67 18.91 -10.63 -1.07
C SER A 67 18.46 -12.00 -0.59
N ASP A 68 17.46 -12.58 -1.25
CA ASP A 68 16.92 -13.93 -1.02
C ASP A 68 16.20 -14.16 0.33
N PHE A 69 15.78 -13.10 1.00
CA PHE A 69 14.92 -13.22 2.18
C PHE A 69 13.47 -13.51 1.81
N ASN A 70 12.76 -14.21 2.71
CA ASN A 70 11.31 -14.34 2.65
C ASN A 70 10.67 -13.15 3.36
N VAL A 71 10.15 -12.19 2.58
CA VAL A 71 9.71 -10.90 3.10
C VAL A 71 8.19 -10.83 3.20
N LEU A 72 7.69 -10.55 4.41
CA LEU A 72 6.32 -10.12 4.65
C LEU A 72 6.30 -8.58 4.78
N HIS A 73 5.64 -7.92 3.84
CA HIS A 73 5.45 -6.46 3.83
C HIS A 73 3.95 -6.15 3.63
N PRO A 74 3.16 -6.22 4.71
CA PRO A 74 1.72 -6.00 4.62
C PRO A 74 1.40 -4.51 4.51
N ILE A 75 0.29 -4.20 3.83
CA ILE A 75 -0.34 -2.89 3.80
C ILE A 75 -1.84 -3.06 4.06
N GLY A 76 -2.46 -2.04 4.62
CA GLY A 76 -3.89 -2.02 4.87
C GLY A 76 -4.39 -0.61 5.10
N TRP A 77 -5.59 -0.49 5.65
CA TRP A 77 -6.23 0.78 5.95
C TRP A 77 -6.56 0.84 7.42
N ASP A 78 -6.12 1.91 8.09
CA ASP A 78 -6.59 2.24 9.44
C ASP A 78 -7.91 3.00 9.31
N SER A 79 -8.99 2.24 9.10
CA SER A 79 -10.27 2.79 8.66
C SER A 79 -11.30 2.98 9.76
N PHE A 80 -10.95 2.66 10.99
CA PHE A 80 -11.81 2.84 12.16
C PHE A 80 -11.38 3.99 13.03
N GLY A 81 -12.36 4.63 13.69
CA GLY A 81 -12.11 5.65 14.71
C GLY A 81 -12.55 7.05 14.32
N MET A 82 -12.36 7.95 15.27
CA MET A 82 -12.87 9.32 15.22
C MET A 82 -12.43 10.17 14.02
N PRO A 83 -11.22 10.05 13.47
CA PRO A 83 -10.85 10.87 12.31
C PRO A 83 -11.76 10.68 11.10
N ALA A 84 -12.10 9.44 10.77
CA ALA A 84 -13.01 9.14 9.66
C ALA A 84 -14.45 9.53 9.99
N GLU A 85 -14.90 9.30 11.21
CA GLU A 85 -16.24 9.67 11.67
C GLU A 85 -16.45 11.18 11.69
N ASN A 86 -15.51 11.93 12.24
CA ASN A 86 -15.56 13.40 12.27
C ASN A 86 -15.53 14.01 10.86
N ALA A 87 -14.72 13.45 9.95
CA ALA A 87 -14.71 13.87 8.56
C ALA A 87 -16.06 13.62 7.88
N ALA A 88 -16.63 12.44 8.09
CA ALA A 88 -17.95 12.08 7.56
C ALA A 88 -19.06 13.01 8.07
N ILE A 89 -19.08 13.33 9.36
CA ILE A 89 -20.02 14.28 9.97
C ILE A 89 -19.87 15.66 9.33
N LYS A 90 -18.62 16.15 9.20
CA LYS A 90 -18.34 17.45 8.57
C LYS A 90 -18.85 17.52 7.14
N HIS A 91 -18.75 16.44 6.40
CA HIS A 91 -19.21 16.35 5.00
C HIS A 91 -20.67 15.90 4.86
N LYS A 92 -21.38 15.66 5.98
CA LYS A 92 -22.76 15.19 6.00
C LYS A 92 -22.97 13.88 5.23
N LEU A 93 -22.00 12.97 5.34
CA LEU A 93 -22.01 11.66 4.71
C LEU A 93 -22.03 10.57 5.77
N HIS A 94 -22.48 9.38 5.37
CA HIS A 94 -22.35 8.21 6.25
C HIS A 94 -20.88 7.78 6.34
N PRO A 95 -20.31 7.49 7.53
CA PRO A 95 -18.89 7.15 7.72
C PRO A 95 -18.41 6.03 6.79
N LYS A 96 -19.17 4.95 6.62
CA LYS A 96 -18.85 3.87 5.69
C LYS A 96 -18.65 4.36 4.25
N LYS A 97 -19.58 5.19 3.75
CA LYS A 97 -19.49 5.72 2.38
C LYS A 97 -18.23 6.57 2.22
N TRP A 98 -18.01 7.51 3.12
CA TRP A 98 -16.83 8.37 3.15
C TRP A 98 -15.53 7.55 3.14
N THR A 99 -15.45 6.54 4.00
CA THR A 99 -14.26 5.69 4.12
C THR A 99 -13.96 4.93 2.82
N TYR A 100 -14.96 4.28 2.23
CA TYR A 100 -14.75 3.52 0.98
C TYR A 100 -14.39 4.43 -0.19
N GLU A 101 -15.03 5.59 -0.34
CA GLU A 101 -14.68 6.56 -1.39
C GLU A 101 -13.23 7.05 -1.29
N ASN A 102 -12.72 7.25 -0.06
CA ASN A 102 -11.31 7.62 0.13
C ASN A 102 -10.36 6.44 -0.14
N ILE A 103 -10.71 5.22 0.24
CA ILE A 103 -9.93 4.02 -0.07
C ILE A 103 -9.82 3.85 -1.60
N ASP A 104 -10.92 3.95 -2.31
CA ASP A 104 -10.94 3.80 -3.77
C ASP A 104 -10.14 4.90 -4.48
N TYR A 105 -10.14 6.10 -3.93
CA TYR A 105 -9.31 7.20 -4.43
C TYR A 105 -7.81 6.98 -4.18
N MET A 106 -7.44 6.34 -3.06
CA MET A 106 -6.04 6.12 -2.67
C MET A 106 -5.39 4.92 -3.35
N ARG A 107 -6.19 4.01 -3.91
CA ARG A 107 -5.71 2.85 -4.70
C ARG A 107 -5.21 3.26 -6.07
#